data_b4edee3cde4b9ce141218e2cf6b935c3
#
_entry.id   b4edee3cde4b9ce141218e2cf6b935c3
#
_cell.length_a   1.000
_cell.length_b   1.000
_cell.length_c   1.000
_cell.angle_alpha   90.00
_cell.angle_beta   90.00
_cell.angle_gamma   90.00
#
_symmetry.space_group_name_H-M   'P 1'
#
loop_
_entity.id
_entity.type
_entity.pdbx_description
1 polymer ?
#
loop_
_entity_poly.entity_id
_entity_poly.type
_entity_poly.pdbx_seq_one_letter_code
_entity_poly.pdbx_strand_id
1 'polypeptide(L)'
;MSYLVLHMDKFKKEAVRGIQSHNRRERESHSNPDIDYQRSCDNYELHDKAATNYAQAIQRRIDDLQLSKAVRKDAVHMCGLIVTSNSAFFKSLSPEEIRRFFEKSKAFLTDFVGAENVISAMVHMDEKTPHMHFLHVPVTREGRLNANKIYTRQSLKKLQSELPLHLQRCGFTIQRGVEQKPGAARKHLDTREYKQQQEENNRLAREGLLLVRDALRTIGRLGQREAELKQRVADYERQAEEAESLLREEEPLPEASLFNYRRVLEMSAQTISRLRTALSAKHLIARQKNELQREAAFLKKQLAQLEALCKAREQENADMESRQARMGQELETYREFVREPEIRQRLTAFLQEQQAAEQQRQAEERQRAALAEQDRQSILRMR
;
A
#
# COMPACT_ATOMS: atom_id res chain seq x y z
N MET A 1 6.10 13.95 0.47
CA MET A 1 7.56 13.74 0.69
C MET A 1 7.98 12.47 -0.03
N SER A 2 9.13 12.49 -0.70
CA SER A 2 9.65 11.36 -1.47
C SER A 2 10.86 10.74 -0.78
N TYR A 3 10.93 9.41 -0.79
CA TYR A 3 11.99 8.67 -0.13
C TYR A 3 12.85 7.94 -1.16
N LEU A 4 14.17 7.94 -0.94
CA LEU A 4 15.09 7.14 -1.72
C LEU A 4 14.94 5.67 -1.35
N VAL A 5 14.89 4.81 -2.35
CA VAL A 5 15.00 3.37 -2.23
C VAL A 5 16.37 2.94 -2.75
N LEU A 6 17.14 2.31 -1.87
CA LEU A 6 18.41 1.67 -2.20
C LEU A 6 18.36 0.22 -1.72
N HIS A 7 18.34 -0.72 -2.66
CA HIS A 7 18.34 -2.16 -2.39
C HIS A 7 19.62 -2.79 -2.92
N MET A 8 20.17 -3.81 -2.21
CA MET A 8 21.42 -4.47 -2.61
C MET A 8 21.25 -5.99 -2.62
N ASP A 9 21.60 -6.60 -3.74
CA ASP A 9 21.61 -8.03 -3.96
C ASP A 9 23.01 -8.57 -4.25
N LYS A 10 23.23 -9.85 -3.92
CA LYS A 10 24.47 -10.59 -4.14
C LYS A 10 24.22 -11.72 -5.13
N PHE A 11 25.02 -11.75 -6.18
CA PHE A 11 24.85 -12.72 -7.25
C PHE A 11 26.07 -13.65 -7.35
N LYS A 12 25.80 -14.96 -7.33
CA LYS A 12 26.79 -15.97 -7.69
C LYS A 12 26.95 -16.05 -9.22
N LYS A 13 27.94 -16.79 -9.68
CA LYS A 13 28.30 -16.92 -11.09
C LYS A 13 27.10 -17.33 -11.97
N GLU A 14 26.28 -18.24 -11.50
CA GLU A 14 25.12 -18.80 -12.21
C GLU A 14 24.03 -17.75 -12.50
N ALA A 15 23.87 -16.78 -11.61
CA ALA A 15 22.84 -15.75 -11.72
C ALA A 15 23.20 -14.61 -12.71
N VAL A 16 24.49 -14.44 -13.02
CA VAL A 16 25.01 -13.31 -13.82
C VAL A 16 24.33 -13.22 -15.19
N ARG A 17 24.14 -14.37 -15.86
CA ARG A 17 23.51 -14.40 -17.19
C ARG A 17 22.06 -13.98 -17.17
N GLY A 18 21.31 -14.38 -16.14
CA GLY A 18 19.92 -13.97 -15.95
C GLY A 18 19.79 -12.45 -15.72
N ILE A 19 20.67 -11.89 -14.88
CA ILE A 19 20.72 -10.45 -14.62
C ILE A 19 21.10 -9.64 -15.87
N GLN A 20 22.08 -10.11 -16.65
CA GLN A 20 22.41 -9.48 -17.92
C GLN A 20 21.21 -9.46 -18.87
N SER A 21 20.56 -10.61 -19.03
CA SER A 21 19.39 -10.75 -19.92
C SER A 21 18.25 -9.80 -19.52
N HIS A 22 17.98 -9.68 -18.23
CA HIS A 22 17.00 -8.72 -17.69
C HIS A 22 17.43 -7.27 -17.96
N ASN A 23 18.65 -6.92 -17.60
CA ASN A 23 19.16 -5.54 -17.72
C ASN A 23 19.16 -5.03 -19.15
N ARG A 24 19.54 -5.89 -20.11
CA ARG A 24 19.67 -5.55 -21.51
C ARG A 24 18.43 -5.87 -22.35
N ARG A 25 17.35 -6.36 -21.69
CA ARG A 25 16.13 -6.80 -22.39
C ARG A 25 16.39 -7.83 -23.51
N GLU A 26 17.37 -8.74 -23.29
CA GLU A 26 17.74 -9.75 -24.29
C GLU A 26 16.62 -10.81 -24.49
N ARG A 27 15.71 -10.94 -23.54
CA ARG A 27 14.56 -11.87 -23.55
C ARG A 27 13.38 -11.22 -22.83
N GLU A 28 12.17 -11.58 -23.26
CA GLU A 28 10.98 -11.21 -22.52
C GLU A 28 10.94 -11.89 -21.14
N SER A 29 10.53 -11.12 -20.15
CA SER A 29 10.41 -11.61 -18.76
C SER A 29 9.00 -12.12 -18.50
N HIS A 30 8.87 -13.41 -18.19
CA HIS A 30 7.60 -13.99 -17.75
C HIS A 30 7.26 -13.66 -16.27
N SER A 31 8.23 -13.19 -15.51
CA SER A 31 8.07 -12.88 -14.08
C SER A 31 7.73 -11.43 -13.78
N ASN A 32 7.93 -10.50 -14.73
CA ASN A 32 7.63 -9.09 -14.56
C ASN A 32 6.72 -8.55 -15.67
N PRO A 33 5.39 -8.57 -15.46
CA PRO A 33 4.43 -8.08 -16.46
C PRO A 33 4.40 -6.55 -16.59
N ASP A 34 5.11 -5.80 -15.74
CA ASP A 34 5.13 -4.33 -15.79
C ASP A 34 6.11 -3.77 -16.81
N ILE A 35 6.85 -4.63 -17.52
CA ILE A 35 7.80 -4.20 -18.56
C ILE A 35 7.02 -3.89 -19.84
N ASP A 36 7.10 -2.64 -20.27
CA ASP A 36 6.60 -2.19 -21.57
C ASP A 36 7.74 -2.28 -22.59
N TYR A 37 7.83 -3.40 -23.30
CA TYR A 37 8.89 -3.64 -24.28
C TYR A 37 8.90 -2.66 -25.45
N GLN A 38 7.79 -1.97 -25.74
CA GLN A 38 7.75 -0.92 -26.76
C GLN A 38 8.55 0.33 -26.32
N ARG A 39 8.68 0.52 -25.00
CA ARG A 39 9.45 1.60 -24.38
C ARG A 39 10.87 1.21 -23.99
N SER A 40 11.32 0.00 -24.29
CA SER A 40 12.69 -0.42 -23.94
C SER A 40 13.77 0.39 -24.66
N CYS A 41 13.44 1.09 -25.72
CA CYS A 41 14.32 2.08 -26.37
C CYS A 41 14.59 3.31 -25.50
N ASP A 42 13.75 3.60 -24.50
CA ASP A 42 13.94 4.70 -23.55
C ASP A 42 14.97 4.36 -22.47
N ASN A 43 15.34 3.07 -22.33
CA ASN A 43 16.35 2.62 -21.38
C ASN A 43 17.72 3.10 -21.81
N TYR A 44 18.56 3.47 -20.86
CA TYR A 44 19.88 3.97 -21.19
C TYR A 44 20.95 3.52 -20.18
N GLU A 45 22.16 3.31 -20.70
CA GLU A 45 23.35 2.97 -19.92
C GLU A 45 24.10 4.24 -19.56
N LEU A 46 24.49 4.35 -18.28
CA LEU A 46 25.27 5.49 -17.78
C LEU A 46 26.77 5.20 -17.65
N HIS A 47 27.17 3.93 -17.69
CA HIS A 47 28.57 3.56 -17.58
C HIS A 47 29.22 3.50 -18.98
N ASP A 48 30.13 4.42 -19.27
CA ASP A 48 30.73 4.58 -20.59
C ASP A 48 31.48 3.32 -21.09
N LYS A 49 31.98 2.50 -20.16
CA LYS A 49 32.66 1.23 -20.42
C LYS A 49 31.79 0.02 -20.09
N ALA A 50 30.46 0.16 -20.22
CA ALA A 50 29.54 -0.92 -19.91
C ALA A 50 29.87 -2.19 -20.69
N ALA A 51 29.91 -3.31 -19.97
CA ALA A 51 30.20 -4.59 -20.57
C ALA A 51 29.02 -5.10 -21.42
N THR A 52 29.31 -5.58 -22.61
CA THR A 52 28.33 -6.30 -23.44
C THR A 52 28.09 -7.74 -22.92
N ASN A 53 29.11 -8.33 -22.29
CA ASN A 53 29.06 -9.63 -21.64
C ASN A 53 29.54 -9.51 -20.18
N TYR A 54 28.60 -9.55 -19.24
CA TYR A 54 28.89 -9.37 -17.81
C TYR A 54 29.78 -10.48 -17.26
N ALA A 55 29.57 -11.73 -17.65
CA ALA A 55 30.39 -12.85 -17.16
C ALA A 55 31.87 -12.69 -17.57
N GLN A 56 32.10 -12.23 -18.79
CA GLN A 56 33.46 -11.97 -19.32
C GLN A 56 34.13 -10.79 -18.62
N ALA A 57 33.38 -9.71 -18.39
CA ALA A 57 33.90 -8.53 -17.69
C ALA A 57 34.24 -8.84 -16.22
N ILE A 58 33.37 -9.59 -15.55
CA ILE A 58 33.63 -10.05 -14.18
C ILE A 58 34.87 -10.94 -14.12
N GLN A 59 35.00 -11.89 -15.05
CA GLN A 59 36.13 -12.78 -15.08
C GLN A 59 37.45 -11.98 -15.32
N ARG A 60 37.49 -11.06 -16.29
CA ARG A 60 38.65 -10.19 -16.50
C ARG A 60 39.02 -9.42 -15.25
N ARG A 61 38.03 -8.81 -14.57
CA ARG A 61 38.30 -8.07 -13.34
C ARG A 61 38.84 -8.96 -12.22
N ILE A 62 38.36 -10.20 -12.10
CA ILE A 62 38.87 -11.18 -11.15
C ILE A 62 40.32 -11.59 -11.48
N ASP A 63 40.61 -11.80 -12.78
CA ASP A 63 41.97 -12.14 -13.25
C ASP A 63 42.98 -11.01 -12.99
N ASP A 64 42.54 -9.75 -13.16
CA ASP A 64 43.34 -8.55 -12.84
C ASP A 64 43.75 -8.47 -11.34
N LEU A 65 42.97 -9.10 -10.46
CA LEU A 65 43.28 -9.12 -9.03
C LEU A 65 44.43 -10.04 -8.67
N GLN A 66 44.85 -10.93 -9.58
CA GLN A 66 45.96 -11.88 -9.36
C GLN A 66 45.88 -12.58 -8.00
N LEU A 67 44.69 -13.09 -7.68
CA LEU A 67 44.40 -13.71 -6.37
C LEU A 67 45.34 -14.90 -6.11
N SER A 68 45.91 -14.96 -4.92
CA SER A 68 46.81 -16.05 -4.51
C SER A 68 46.13 -17.43 -4.38
N LYS A 69 44.78 -17.46 -4.34
CA LYS A 69 43.97 -18.66 -4.25
C LYS A 69 42.82 -18.57 -5.27
N ALA A 70 42.46 -19.73 -5.83
CA ALA A 70 41.29 -19.81 -6.73
C ALA A 70 40.00 -19.30 -6.04
N VAL A 71 39.15 -18.65 -6.83
CA VAL A 71 37.84 -18.19 -6.35
C VAL A 71 36.94 -19.39 -6.05
N ARG A 72 36.33 -19.40 -4.89
CA ARG A 72 35.46 -20.48 -4.44
C ARG A 72 34.23 -20.58 -5.37
N LYS A 73 33.71 -21.79 -5.58
CA LYS A 73 32.51 -22.05 -6.40
C LYS A 73 31.28 -21.28 -5.91
N ASP A 74 31.13 -21.10 -4.60
CA ASP A 74 30.02 -20.40 -3.95
C ASP A 74 30.24 -18.89 -3.76
N ALA A 75 31.34 -18.34 -4.29
CA ALA A 75 31.67 -16.93 -4.16
C ALA A 75 30.63 -16.03 -4.83
N VAL A 76 30.44 -14.85 -4.23
CA VAL A 76 29.67 -13.76 -4.86
C VAL A 76 30.56 -13.11 -5.92
N HIS A 77 30.13 -13.20 -7.18
CA HIS A 77 30.86 -12.67 -8.35
C HIS A 77 30.45 -11.25 -8.70
N MET A 78 29.20 -10.89 -8.39
CA MET A 78 28.64 -9.59 -8.71
C MET A 78 27.70 -9.14 -7.60
N CYS A 79 27.70 -7.84 -7.29
CA CYS A 79 26.68 -7.19 -6.49
C CYS A 79 25.89 -6.23 -7.37
N GLY A 80 24.60 -6.10 -7.09
CA GLY A 80 23.72 -5.16 -7.75
C GLY A 80 23.07 -4.23 -6.72
N LEU A 81 23.06 -2.94 -7.01
CA LEU A 81 22.32 -1.95 -6.23
C LEU A 81 21.22 -1.37 -7.12
N ILE A 82 19.98 -1.42 -6.62
CA ILE A 82 18.85 -0.77 -7.27
C ILE A 82 18.63 0.58 -6.59
N VAL A 83 18.63 1.65 -7.39
CA VAL A 83 18.35 3.02 -6.94
C VAL A 83 17.07 3.49 -7.58
N THR A 84 16.09 3.89 -6.78
CA THR A 84 14.81 4.42 -7.24
C THR A 84 14.15 5.31 -6.17
N SER A 85 12.95 5.83 -6.49
CA SER A 85 12.05 6.52 -5.57
C SER A 85 10.60 6.18 -5.92
N ASN A 86 9.63 6.86 -5.30
CA ASN A 86 8.23 6.68 -5.67
C ASN A 86 7.89 7.33 -7.03
N SER A 87 6.83 6.87 -7.68
CA SER A 87 6.37 7.38 -8.97
C SER A 87 6.04 8.88 -8.94
N ALA A 88 5.56 9.42 -7.80
CA ALA A 88 5.26 10.84 -7.67
C ALA A 88 6.51 11.72 -7.75
N PHE A 89 7.64 11.25 -7.21
CA PHE A 89 8.93 11.94 -7.32
C PHE A 89 9.36 12.09 -8.79
N PHE A 90 9.37 11.01 -9.55
CA PHE A 90 9.79 11.06 -10.96
C PHE A 90 8.82 11.84 -11.85
N LYS A 91 7.51 11.83 -11.53
CA LYS A 91 6.52 12.66 -12.25
C LYS A 91 6.69 14.16 -12.01
N SER A 92 7.38 14.57 -10.95
CA SER A 92 7.67 15.99 -10.67
C SER A 92 8.96 16.49 -11.30
N LEU A 93 9.72 15.64 -11.98
CA LEU A 93 11.00 15.94 -12.61
C LEU A 93 10.88 15.95 -14.13
N SER A 94 11.69 16.79 -14.80
CA SER A 94 11.89 16.72 -16.24
C SER A 94 12.73 15.48 -16.63
N PRO A 95 12.70 15.02 -17.88
CA PRO A 95 13.56 13.92 -18.35
C PRO A 95 15.06 14.16 -18.09
N GLU A 96 15.53 15.40 -18.23
CA GLU A 96 16.92 15.80 -17.96
C GLU A 96 17.24 15.71 -16.46
N GLU A 97 16.30 16.08 -15.61
CA GLU A 97 16.46 15.96 -14.15
C GLU A 97 16.46 14.51 -13.70
N ILE A 98 15.64 13.64 -14.30
CA ILE A 98 15.64 12.20 -14.05
C ILE A 98 17.01 11.61 -14.42
N ARG A 99 17.54 11.97 -15.60
CA ARG A 99 18.86 11.54 -16.03
C ARG A 99 19.94 12.02 -15.06
N ARG A 100 19.93 13.28 -14.69
CA ARG A 100 20.85 13.89 -13.72
C ARG A 100 20.79 13.21 -12.35
N PHE A 101 19.59 12.83 -11.89
CA PHE A 101 19.41 12.08 -10.66
C PHE A 101 20.16 10.75 -10.69
N PHE A 102 20.04 9.97 -11.75
CA PHE A 102 20.76 8.70 -11.87
C PHE A 102 22.25 8.88 -12.11
N GLU A 103 22.68 9.90 -12.85
CA GLU A 103 24.11 10.24 -13.01
C GLU A 103 24.78 10.58 -11.67
N LYS A 104 24.13 11.38 -10.82
CA LYS A 104 24.64 11.70 -9.49
C LYS A 104 24.62 10.49 -8.56
N SER A 105 23.62 9.64 -8.66
CA SER A 105 23.56 8.38 -7.92
C SER A 105 24.68 7.42 -8.35
N LYS A 106 24.90 7.27 -9.66
CA LYS A 106 26.01 6.47 -10.24
C LYS A 106 27.36 6.98 -9.76
N ALA A 107 27.62 8.29 -9.83
CA ALA A 107 28.89 8.88 -9.40
C ALA A 107 29.18 8.53 -7.92
N PHE A 108 28.21 8.74 -7.04
CA PHE A 108 28.34 8.41 -5.61
C PHE A 108 28.64 6.92 -5.37
N LEU A 109 27.94 6.03 -6.08
CA LEU A 109 28.16 4.59 -5.94
C LEU A 109 29.50 4.15 -6.56
N THR A 110 29.93 4.78 -7.64
CA THR A 110 31.24 4.54 -8.27
C THR A 110 32.36 4.90 -7.30
N ASP A 111 32.28 6.03 -6.61
CA ASP A 111 33.26 6.43 -5.58
C ASP A 111 33.29 5.45 -4.40
N PHE A 112 32.16 4.82 -4.08
CA PHE A 112 32.08 3.84 -3.01
C PHE A 112 32.73 2.50 -3.37
N VAL A 113 32.54 1.99 -4.61
CA VAL A 113 33.00 0.65 -5.02
C VAL A 113 34.31 0.64 -5.78
N GLY A 114 34.76 1.80 -6.32
CA GLY A 114 35.87 1.92 -7.26
C GLY A 114 35.43 1.78 -8.73
N ALA A 115 35.86 2.71 -9.58
CA ALA A 115 35.42 2.80 -10.97
C ALA A 115 35.76 1.53 -11.79
N GLU A 116 36.90 0.92 -11.49
CA GLU A 116 37.41 -0.30 -12.13
C GLU A 116 36.56 -1.54 -11.84
N ASN A 117 35.73 -1.49 -10.82
CA ASN A 117 34.87 -2.59 -10.42
C ASN A 117 33.46 -2.52 -11.05
N VAL A 118 33.09 -1.38 -11.66
CA VAL A 118 31.75 -1.17 -12.22
C VAL A 118 31.60 -1.94 -13.52
N ILE A 119 30.49 -2.66 -13.67
CA ILE A 119 30.13 -3.47 -14.84
C ILE A 119 29.09 -2.78 -15.72
N SER A 120 28.07 -2.17 -15.10
CA SER A 120 26.96 -1.53 -15.79
C SER A 120 26.20 -0.61 -14.79
N ALA A 121 25.63 0.45 -15.33
CA ALA A 121 24.69 1.33 -14.63
C ALA A 121 23.48 1.61 -15.53
N MET A 122 22.67 0.59 -15.75
CA MET A 122 21.52 0.63 -16.66
C MET A 122 20.32 1.25 -15.96
N VAL A 123 19.71 2.24 -16.62
CA VAL A 123 18.47 2.87 -16.17
C VAL A 123 17.31 2.32 -16.99
N HIS A 124 16.33 1.76 -16.30
CA HIS A 124 15.10 1.28 -16.91
C HIS A 124 14.01 2.36 -16.80
N MET A 125 13.51 2.79 -17.97
CA MET A 125 12.41 3.72 -18.14
C MET A 125 11.13 3.03 -18.63
N ASP A 126 11.23 1.77 -18.98
CA ASP A 126 10.19 0.91 -19.55
C ASP A 126 9.37 0.15 -18.52
N GLU A 127 9.55 0.44 -17.24
CA GLU A 127 8.75 -0.09 -16.15
C GLU A 127 7.93 1.02 -15.47
N LYS A 128 7.03 0.61 -14.54
CA LYS A 128 6.11 1.52 -13.85
C LYS A 128 6.80 2.70 -13.16
N THR A 129 8.02 2.48 -12.66
CA THR A 129 8.80 3.50 -11.95
C THR A 129 10.25 3.45 -12.43
N PRO A 130 10.85 4.57 -12.88
CA PRO A 130 12.25 4.63 -13.28
C PRO A 130 13.18 4.13 -12.18
N HIS A 131 14.15 3.30 -12.54
CA HIS A 131 15.12 2.78 -11.59
C HIS A 131 16.45 2.44 -12.28
N MET A 132 17.54 2.53 -11.51
CA MET A 132 18.88 2.21 -12.01
C MET A 132 19.35 0.90 -11.39
N HIS A 133 19.83 -0.02 -12.22
CA HIS A 133 20.61 -1.19 -11.84
C HIS A 133 22.09 -0.87 -11.91
N PHE A 134 22.73 -0.67 -10.77
CA PHE A 134 24.16 -0.45 -10.68
C PHE A 134 24.84 -1.75 -10.30
N LEU A 135 25.61 -2.32 -11.24
CA LEU A 135 26.26 -3.62 -11.10
C LEU A 135 27.79 -3.49 -11.00
N HIS A 136 28.40 -4.22 -10.07
CA HIS A 136 29.84 -4.19 -9.88
C HIS A 136 30.40 -5.51 -9.34
N VAL A 137 31.71 -5.74 -9.55
CA VAL A 137 32.46 -6.82 -8.91
C VAL A 137 32.77 -6.43 -7.45
N PRO A 138 32.48 -7.26 -6.44
CA PRO A 138 32.68 -6.87 -5.03
C PRO A 138 34.13 -7.04 -4.58
N VAL A 139 34.98 -6.11 -4.97
CA VAL A 139 36.40 -6.06 -4.62
C VAL A 139 36.63 -5.12 -3.43
N THR A 140 37.25 -5.61 -2.37
CA THR A 140 37.64 -4.79 -1.20
C THR A 140 38.82 -3.86 -1.54
N ARG A 141 39.08 -2.85 -0.70
CA ARG A 141 40.22 -1.95 -0.86
C ARG A 141 41.56 -2.68 -0.85
N GLU A 142 41.65 -3.85 -0.20
CA GLU A 142 42.81 -4.72 -0.17
C GLU A 142 42.90 -5.67 -1.38
N GLY A 143 42.10 -5.45 -2.45
CA GLY A 143 42.10 -6.24 -3.67
C GLY A 143 41.54 -7.67 -3.52
N ARG A 144 40.64 -7.91 -2.56
CA ARG A 144 40.03 -9.24 -2.34
C ARG A 144 38.59 -9.27 -2.80
N LEU A 145 38.20 -10.33 -3.44
CA LEU A 145 36.79 -10.59 -3.82
C LEU A 145 35.98 -10.97 -2.55
N ASN A 146 35.26 -10.02 -1.95
CA ASN A 146 34.51 -10.27 -0.73
C ASN A 146 33.34 -9.29 -0.53
N ALA A 147 32.16 -9.65 -1.00
CA ALA A 147 30.94 -8.87 -0.84
C ALA A 147 30.55 -8.64 0.65
N ASN A 148 30.80 -9.60 1.54
CA ASN A 148 30.39 -9.49 2.94
C ASN A 148 31.23 -8.45 3.72
N LYS A 149 32.49 -8.22 3.31
CA LYS A 149 33.32 -7.16 3.88
C LYS A 149 32.91 -5.77 3.42
N ILE A 150 32.46 -5.63 2.17
CA ILE A 150 31.99 -4.35 1.61
C ILE A 150 30.60 -4.02 2.18
N TYR A 151 29.67 -4.96 2.11
CA TYR A 151 28.27 -4.79 2.49
C TYR A 151 27.97 -5.38 3.85
N THR A 152 28.50 -4.75 4.88
CA THR A 152 28.11 -4.98 6.28
C THR A 152 26.84 -4.22 6.60
N ARG A 153 26.14 -4.60 7.68
CA ARG A 153 24.97 -3.84 8.16
C ARG A 153 25.28 -2.35 8.35
N GLN A 154 26.47 -2.04 8.85
CA GLN A 154 26.90 -0.67 9.10
C GLN A 154 27.14 0.10 7.79
N SER A 155 27.83 -0.49 6.80
CA SER A 155 28.09 0.15 5.52
C SER A 155 26.81 0.35 4.71
N LEU A 156 25.86 -0.59 4.74
CA LEU A 156 24.54 -0.43 4.11
C LEU A 156 23.73 0.70 4.77
N LYS A 157 23.75 0.78 6.10
CA LYS A 157 23.08 1.88 6.83
C LYS A 157 23.71 3.24 6.47
N LYS A 158 25.03 3.28 6.32
CA LYS A 158 25.77 4.47 5.89
C LYS A 158 25.39 4.88 4.48
N LEU A 159 25.38 3.95 3.50
CA LEU A 159 24.96 4.22 2.13
C LEU A 159 23.52 4.76 2.05
N GLN A 160 22.57 4.16 2.77
CA GLN A 160 21.18 4.62 2.84
C GLN A 160 21.02 6.01 3.47
N SER A 161 21.98 6.46 4.26
CA SER A 161 21.99 7.80 4.86
C SER A 161 22.69 8.83 3.98
N GLU A 162 23.83 8.47 3.40
CA GLU A 162 24.71 9.41 2.68
C GLU A 162 24.26 9.68 1.25
N LEU A 163 23.72 8.67 0.54
CA LEU A 163 23.22 8.86 -0.83
C LEU A 163 22.07 9.89 -0.92
N PRO A 164 21.03 9.85 -0.06
CA PRO A 164 20.02 10.91 -0.06
C PRO A 164 20.59 12.29 0.24
N LEU A 165 21.54 12.42 1.18
CA LEU A 165 22.21 13.68 1.50
C LEU A 165 23.02 14.21 0.32
N HIS A 166 23.73 13.32 -0.40
CA HIS A 166 24.43 13.66 -1.63
C HIS A 166 23.48 14.21 -2.68
N LEU A 167 22.36 13.54 -2.92
CA LEU A 167 21.32 13.95 -3.89
C LEU A 167 20.66 15.26 -3.49
N GLN A 168 20.41 15.50 -2.20
CA GLN A 168 19.92 16.80 -1.69
C GLN A 168 20.88 17.95 -2.02
N ARG A 169 22.20 17.74 -1.82
CA ARG A 169 23.23 18.71 -2.20
C ARG A 169 23.28 18.96 -3.71
N CYS A 170 22.83 17.99 -4.52
CA CYS A 170 22.66 18.14 -5.96
C CYS A 170 21.32 18.79 -6.36
N GLY A 171 20.48 19.23 -5.40
CA GLY A 171 19.24 19.94 -5.64
C GLY A 171 17.98 19.08 -5.71
N PHE A 172 18.03 17.80 -5.34
CA PHE A 172 16.85 16.92 -5.34
C PHE A 172 16.12 16.90 -4.00
N THR A 173 14.79 17.02 -4.02
CA THR A 173 13.94 16.95 -2.83
C THR A 173 13.62 15.49 -2.50
N ILE A 174 14.59 14.77 -1.95
CA ILE A 174 14.47 13.36 -1.59
C ILE A 174 15.01 13.12 -0.17
N GLN A 175 14.40 12.18 0.54
CA GLN A 175 14.80 11.89 1.93
C GLN A 175 15.20 10.41 2.07
N ARG A 176 15.92 10.13 3.16
CA ARG A 176 16.15 8.75 3.58
C ARG A 176 14.84 8.08 3.96
N GLY A 177 14.63 6.84 3.52
CA GLY A 177 13.52 6.01 3.97
C GLY A 177 13.52 5.85 5.49
N VAL A 178 12.32 5.68 6.07
CA VAL A 178 12.17 5.45 7.51
C VAL A 178 12.74 4.07 7.86
N GLU A 179 13.62 4.01 8.87
CA GLU A 179 14.14 2.75 9.37
C GLU A 179 12.99 1.94 9.97
N GLN A 180 12.84 0.70 9.53
CA GLN A 180 11.81 -0.18 10.08
C GLN A 180 12.09 -0.42 11.56
N LYS A 181 11.05 -0.29 12.39
CA LYS A 181 11.15 -0.62 13.82
C LYS A 181 11.61 -2.08 13.96
N PRO A 182 12.43 -2.39 14.96
CA PRO A 182 12.80 -3.76 15.28
C PRO A 182 11.51 -4.60 15.45
N GLY A 183 11.44 -5.76 14.81
CA GLY A 183 10.22 -6.62 14.83
C GLY A 183 9.24 -6.43 13.69
N ALA A 184 9.28 -5.29 13.00
CA ALA A 184 8.45 -5.03 11.81
C ALA A 184 9.09 -5.50 10.48
N ALA A 185 10.13 -6.36 10.56
CA ALA A 185 10.77 -6.91 9.36
C ALA A 185 9.75 -7.74 8.59
N ARG A 186 9.25 -7.18 7.49
CA ARG A 186 8.41 -7.93 6.54
C ARG A 186 9.24 -9.07 5.97
N LYS A 187 8.63 -10.27 5.87
CA LYS A 187 9.22 -11.39 5.14
C LYS A 187 9.60 -10.88 3.74
N HIS A 188 10.81 -11.20 3.29
CA HIS A 188 11.21 -10.90 1.92
C HIS A 188 10.32 -11.75 1.01
N LEU A 189 9.39 -11.09 0.35
CA LEU A 189 8.53 -11.71 -0.67
C LEU A 189 9.27 -11.67 -2.00
N ASP A 190 9.08 -12.67 -2.83
CA ASP A 190 9.51 -12.58 -4.21
C ASP A 190 8.69 -11.50 -4.96
N THR A 191 9.15 -11.09 -6.13
CA THR A 191 8.52 -10.00 -6.89
C THR A 191 7.05 -10.33 -7.23
N ARG A 192 6.73 -11.58 -7.48
CA ARG A 192 5.39 -12.03 -7.84
C ARG A 192 4.46 -12.01 -6.62
N GLU A 193 4.89 -12.55 -5.49
CA GLU A 193 4.16 -12.53 -4.22
C GLU A 193 3.92 -11.08 -3.75
N TYR A 194 4.96 -10.22 -3.85
CA TYR A 194 4.84 -8.81 -3.51
C TYR A 194 3.79 -8.08 -4.36
N LYS A 195 3.78 -8.33 -5.68
CA LYS A 195 2.80 -7.73 -6.59
C LYS A 195 1.39 -8.21 -6.31
N GLN A 196 1.19 -9.50 -6.08
CA GLN A 196 -0.12 -10.04 -5.71
C GLN A 196 -0.65 -9.41 -4.40
N GLN A 197 0.21 -9.25 -3.40
CA GLN A 197 -0.17 -8.60 -2.14
C GLN A 197 -0.47 -7.11 -2.35
N GLN A 198 0.26 -6.42 -3.21
CA GLN A 198 0.01 -5.02 -3.55
C GLN A 198 -1.33 -4.86 -4.30
N GLU A 199 -1.64 -5.73 -5.24
CA GLU A 199 -2.93 -5.71 -5.96
C GLU A 199 -4.10 -5.95 -5.03
N GLU A 200 -3.99 -6.93 -4.12
CA GLU A 200 -5.01 -7.20 -3.11
C GLU A 200 -5.21 -6.02 -2.17
N ASN A 201 -4.14 -5.43 -1.66
CA ASN A 201 -4.20 -4.23 -0.82
C ASN A 201 -4.84 -3.04 -1.56
N ASN A 202 -4.52 -2.84 -2.84
CA ASN A 202 -5.11 -1.80 -3.67
C ASN A 202 -6.59 -2.06 -3.94
N ARG A 203 -7.00 -3.32 -4.12
CA ARG A 203 -8.40 -3.73 -4.26
C ARG A 203 -9.19 -3.39 -2.99
N LEU A 204 -8.72 -3.83 -1.83
CA LEU A 204 -9.34 -3.56 -0.53
C LEU A 204 -9.44 -2.06 -0.23
N ALA A 205 -8.40 -1.30 -0.57
CA ALA A 205 -8.42 0.16 -0.41
C ALA A 205 -9.47 0.83 -1.33
N ARG A 206 -9.61 0.37 -2.58
CA ARG A 206 -10.65 0.87 -3.50
C ARG A 206 -12.05 0.52 -3.02
N GLU A 207 -12.28 -0.71 -2.59
CA GLU A 207 -13.56 -1.15 -2.03
C GLU A 207 -13.92 -0.33 -0.78
N GLY A 208 -12.97 -0.10 0.13
CA GLY A 208 -13.15 0.76 1.29
C GLY A 208 -13.53 2.20 0.93
N LEU A 209 -12.86 2.80 -0.06
CA LEU A 209 -13.17 4.15 -0.56
C LEU A 209 -14.59 4.23 -1.17
N LEU A 210 -15.01 3.20 -1.90
CA LEU A 210 -16.36 3.12 -2.46
C LEU A 210 -17.43 3.08 -1.36
N LEU A 211 -17.22 2.25 -0.34
CA LEU A 211 -18.12 2.16 0.82
C LEU A 211 -18.23 3.49 1.57
N VAL A 212 -17.12 4.16 1.83
CA VAL A 212 -17.11 5.48 2.49
C VAL A 212 -17.85 6.51 1.64
N ARG A 213 -17.62 6.54 0.32
CA ARG A 213 -18.32 7.45 -0.58
C ARG A 213 -19.83 7.22 -0.59
N ASP A 214 -20.27 5.98 -0.60
CA ASP A 214 -21.70 5.64 -0.62
C ASP A 214 -22.37 5.93 0.74
N ALA A 215 -21.65 5.75 1.85
CA ALA A 215 -22.08 6.19 3.18
C ALA A 215 -22.27 7.70 3.25
N LEU A 216 -21.29 8.48 2.78
CA LEU A 216 -21.37 9.95 2.73
C LEU A 216 -22.53 10.45 1.86
N ARG A 217 -22.77 9.82 0.71
CA ARG A 217 -23.94 10.13 -0.14
C ARG A 217 -25.27 9.84 0.57
N THR A 218 -25.32 8.77 1.33
CA THR A 218 -26.51 8.39 2.09
C THR A 218 -26.77 9.36 3.22
N ILE A 219 -25.74 9.75 3.99
CA ILE A 219 -25.82 10.79 5.02
C ILE A 219 -26.29 12.11 4.45
N GLY A 220 -25.75 12.54 3.30
CA GLY A 220 -26.19 13.77 2.62
C GLY A 220 -27.68 13.73 2.22
N ARG A 221 -28.17 12.61 1.66
CA ARG A 221 -29.60 12.43 1.32
C ARG A 221 -30.49 12.44 2.55
N LEU A 222 -30.09 11.79 3.64
CA LEU A 222 -30.84 11.77 4.89
C LEU A 222 -30.90 13.18 5.52
N GLY A 223 -29.81 13.95 5.49
CA GLY A 223 -29.78 15.33 5.97
C GLY A 223 -30.69 16.26 5.17
N GLN A 224 -30.70 16.14 3.83
CA GLN A 224 -31.65 16.89 2.98
C GLN A 224 -33.11 16.52 3.29
N ARG A 225 -33.40 15.24 3.44
CA ARG A 225 -34.75 14.77 3.76
C ARG A 225 -35.21 15.25 5.13
N GLU A 226 -34.34 15.28 6.12
CA GLU A 226 -34.64 15.81 7.46
C GLU A 226 -34.98 17.31 7.38
N ALA A 227 -34.22 18.09 6.61
CA ALA A 227 -34.50 19.52 6.41
C ALA A 227 -35.84 19.77 5.72
N GLU A 228 -36.17 19.00 4.64
CA GLU A 228 -37.47 19.05 3.96
C GLU A 228 -38.62 18.73 4.92
N LEU A 229 -38.47 17.70 5.74
CA LEU A 229 -39.50 17.32 6.73
C LEU A 229 -39.71 18.39 7.78
N LYS A 230 -38.65 19.00 8.29
CA LYS A 230 -38.72 20.13 9.24
C LYS A 230 -39.48 21.32 8.62
N GLN A 231 -39.16 21.66 7.38
CA GLN A 231 -39.86 22.74 6.66
C GLN A 231 -41.37 22.44 6.52
N ARG A 232 -41.70 21.24 6.10
CA ARG A 232 -43.12 20.83 5.95
C ARG A 232 -43.89 20.82 7.28
N VAL A 233 -43.23 20.41 8.38
CA VAL A 233 -43.84 20.48 9.72
C VAL A 233 -44.14 21.95 10.08
N ALA A 234 -43.20 22.86 9.88
CA ALA A 234 -43.37 24.28 10.18
C ALA A 234 -44.49 24.92 9.32
N ASP A 235 -44.60 24.53 8.02
CA ASP A 235 -45.66 24.99 7.14
C ASP A 235 -47.04 24.50 7.61
N TYR A 236 -47.14 23.26 8.05
CA TYR A 236 -48.40 22.74 8.59
C TYR A 236 -48.76 23.35 9.94
N GLU A 237 -47.79 23.66 10.81
CA GLU A 237 -48.02 24.37 12.08
C GLU A 237 -48.59 25.76 11.80
N ARG A 238 -48.01 26.51 10.84
CA ARG A 238 -48.52 27.83 10.42
C ARG A 238 -49.95 27.72 9.88
N GLN A 239 -50.24 26.77 8.99
CA GLN A 239 -51.59 26.55 8.45
C GLN A 239 -52.61 26.18 9.57
N ALA A 240 -52.17 25.46 10.60
CA ALA A 240 -53.04 25.12 11.71
C ALA A 240 -53.34 26.35 12.59
N GLU A 241 -52.38 27.22 12.81
CA GLU A 241 -52.55 28.49 13.51
C GLU A 241 -53.47 29.45 12.75
N GLU A 242 -53.29 29.56 11.43
CA GLU A 242 -54.17 30.32 10.57
C GLU A 242 -55.63 29.80 10.59
N ALA A 243 -55.81 28.50 10.55
CA ALA A 243 -57.15 27.86 10.65
C ALA A 243 -57.78 28.09 12.05
N GLU A 244 -57.02 28.09 13.13
CA GLU A 244 -57.51 28.36 14.46
C GLU A 244 -57.86 29.86 14.66
N SER A 245 -57.10 30.81 14.04
CA SER A 245 -57.45 32.25 14.09
C SER A 245 -58.77 32.50 13.39
N LEU A 246 -58.95 31.90 12.22
CA LEU A 246 -60.23 32.03 11.49
C LEU A 246 -61.45 31.49 12.29
N LEU A 247 -61.22 30.46 13.12
CA LEU A 247 -62.28 29.95 14.01
C LEU A 247 -62.59 30.85 15.19
N ARG A 248 -61.62 31.69 15.61
CA ARG A 248 -61.80 32.65 16.74
C ARG A 248 -62.40 33.99 16.30
N GLU A 249 -62.22 34.39 15.04
CA GLU A 249 -62.68 35.68 14.53
C GLU A 249 -64.14 35.64 14.01
N GLU A 250 -64.95 34.63 14.35
CA GLU A 250 -66.32 34.57 13.90
C GLU A 250 -67.17 35.70 14.57
N GLU A 251 -67.66 36.59 13.75
CA GLU A 251 -68.66 37.56 14.19
C GLU A 251 -69.94 36.86 14.63
N PRO A 252 -70.53 37.26 15.75
CA PRO A 252 -71.80 36.70 16.19
C PRO A 252 -72.91 36.90 15.15
N LEU A 253 -73.62 35.85 14.83
CA LEU A 253 -74.69 35.91 13.85
C LEU A 253 -75.76 36.93 14.33
N PRO A 254 -76.25 37.78 13.48
CA PRO A 254 -77.28 38.74 13.86
C PRO A 254 -78.58 38.04 14.28
N GLU A 255 -79.27 38.61 15.23
CA GLU A 255 -80.53 38.04 15.65
C GLU A 255 -81.52 37.94 14.51
N ALA A 256 -82.20 36.77 14.36
CA ALA A 256 -83.13 36.53 13.30
C ALA A 256 -84.43 37.26 13.55
N SER A 257 -84.88 38.04 12.53
CA SER A 257 -86.21 38.71 12.50
C SER A 257 -86.90 38.37 11.23
N LEU A 258 -88.21 38.62 11.17
CA LEU A 258 -89.01 38.39 9.92
C LEU A 258 -88.45 39.15 8.70
N PHE A 259 -87.77 40.26 8.88
CA PHE A 259 -87.19 41.06 7.76
C PHE A 259 -85.81 40.63 7.31
N ASN A 260 -85.03 39.95 8.15
CA ASN A 260 -83.65 39.55 7.87
C ASN A 260 -83.48 37.99 7.82
N TYR A 261 -84.54 37.23 8.00
CA TYR A 261 -84.46 35.76 8.13
C TYR A 261 -83.66 35.07 7.01
N ARG A 262 -83.91 35.47 5.80
CA ARG A 262 -83.20 34.89 4.63
C ARG A 262 -81.72 35.21 4.66
N ARG A 263 -81.33 36.43 5.03
CA ARG A 263 -79.91 36.86 5.16
C ARG A 263 -79.23 36.11 6.29
N VAL A 264 -79.87 35.94 7.42
CA VAL A 264 -79.33 35.17 8.58
C VAL A 264 -79.12 33.72 8.21
N LEU A 265 -80.03 33.16 7.45
CA LEU A 265 -79.94 31.75 6.97
C LEU A 265 -78.82 31.57 5.97
N GLU A 266 -78.60 32.51 5.05
CA GLU A 266 -77.45 32.52 4.11
C GLU A 266 -76.10 32.69 4.85
N MET A 267 -76.04 33.60 5.82
CA MET A 267 -74.87 33.81 6.65
C MET A 267 -74.55 32.55 7.48
N SER A 268 -75.53 31.94 8.11
CA SER A 268 -75.40 30.67 8.87
C SER A 268 -74.88 29.54 7.99
N ALA A 269 -75.41 29.41 6.77
CA ALA A 269 -74.95 28.40 5.83
C ALA A 269 -73.49 28.61 5.39
N GLN A 270 -73.08 29.88 5.17
CA GLN A 270 -71.72 30.24 4.84
C GLN A 270 -70.76 29.95 6.00
N THR A 271 -71.13 30.34 7.23
CA THR A 271 -70.36 30.06 8.45
C THR A 271 -70.17 28.55 8.69
N ILE A 272 -71.26 27.76 8.56
CA ILE A 272 -71.20 26.32 8.66
C ILE A 272 -70.27 25.71 7.59
N SER A 273 -70.32 26.21 6.35
CA SER A 273 -69.43 25.76 5.29
C SER A 273 -67.98 26.09 5.58
N ARG A 274 -67.63 27.28 6.08
CA ARG A 274 -66.27 27.68 6.49
C ARG A 274 -65.76 26.78 7.63
N LEU A 275 -66.60 26.57 8.68
CA LEU A 275 -66.27 25.70 9.82
C LEU A 275 -65.99 24.27 9.39
N ARG A 276 -66.81 23.71 8.47
CA ARG A 276 -66.57 22.35 7.93
C ARG A 276 -65.24 22.27 7.17
N THR A 277 -64.94 23.27 6.36
CA THR A 277 -63.68 23.34 5.60
C THR A 277 -62.47 23.43 6.53
N ALA A 278 -62.52 24.30 7.54
CA ALA A 278 -61.46 24.47 8.54
C ALA A 278 -61.24 23.19 9.36
N LEU A 279 -62.32 22.52 9.79
CA LEU A 279 -62.25 21.27 10.56
C LEU A 279 -61.64 20.14 9.70
N SER A 280 -62.01 20.04 8.43
CA SER A 280 -61.47 19.05 7.49
C SER A 280 -59.95 19.29 7.26
N ALA A 281 -59.56 20.57 7.11
CA ALA A 281 -58.14 20.94 6.98
C ALA A 281 -57.34 20.59 8.25
N LYS A 282 -57.88 20.88 9.44
CA LYS A 282 -57.26 20.51 10.73
C LYS A 282 -57.03 19.00 10.85
N HIS A 283 -57.99 18.17 10.49
CA HIS A 283 -57.85 16.70 10.50
C HIS A 283 -56.81 16.21 9.51
N LEU A 284 -56.75 16.77 8.29
CA LEU A 284 -55.74 16.43 7.30
C LEU A 284 -54.31 16.78 7.76
N ILE A 285 -54.16 18.00 8.32
CA ILE A 285 -52.90 18.49 8.86
C ILE A 285 -52.42 17.56 9.99
N ALA A 286 -53.30 17.23 10.95
CA ALA A 286 -52.95 16.34 12.04
C ALA A 286 -52.49 14.94 11.57
N ARG A 287 -53.14 14.39 10.55
CA ARG A 287 -52.75 13.13 9.94
C ARG A 287 -51.37 13.20 9.30
N GLN A 288 -51.14 14.22 8.49
CA GLN A 288 -49.83 14.44 7.83
C GLN A 288 -48.71 14.67 8.80
N LYS A 289 -48.93 15.45 9.87
CA LYS A 289 -47.97 15.66 10.96
C LYS A 289 -47.55 14.33 11.62
N ASN A 290 -48.51 13.46 11.93
CA ASN A 290 -48.27 12.15 12.51
C ASN A 290 -47.44 11.22 11.59
N GLU A 291 -47.71 11.24 10.27
CA GLU A 291 -46.96 10.47 9.28
C GLU A 291 -45.48 10.97 9.22
N LEU A 292 -45.26 12.27 9.17
CA LEU A 292 -43.94 12.89 9.18
C LEU A 292 -43.15 12.60 10.45
N GLN A 293 -43.80 12.62 11.61
CA GLN A 293 -43.18 12.27 12.88
C GLN A 293 -42.71 10.81 12.90
N ARG A 294 -43.48 9.89 12.33
CA ARG A 294 -43.09 8.48 12.22
C ARG A 294 -41.89 8.31 11.29
N GLU A 295 -41.87 9.01 10.15
CA GLU A 295 -40.74 8.98 9.20
C GLU A 295 -39.47 9.54 9.87
N ALA A 296 -39.56 10.67 10.57
CA ALA A 296 -38.44 11.26 11.30
C ALA A 296 -37.89 10.35 12.40
N ALA A 297 -38.75 9.67 13.16
CA ALA A 297 -38.33 8.71 14.17
C ALA A 297 -37.62 7.50 13.57
N PHE A 298 -38.09 7.01 12.42
CA PHE A 298 -37.43 5.90 11.70
C PHE A 298 -36.03 6.30 11.22
N LEU A 299 -35.88 7.47 10.60
CA LEU A 299 -34.59 8.00 10.14
C LEU A 299 -33.61 8.22 11.29
N LYS A 300 -34.08 8.75 12.40
CA LYS A 300 -33.27 8.92 13.64
C LYS A 300 -32.74 7.59 14.16
N LYS A 301 -33.55 6.53 14.10
CA LYS A 301 -33.13 5.17 14.49
C LYS A 301 -32.04 4.63 13.56
N GLN A 302 -32.17 4.82 12.24
CA GLN A 302 -31.15 4.40 11.27
C GLN A 302 -29.83 5.15 11.48
N LEU A 303 -29.89 6.45 11.73
CA LEU A 303 -28.68 7.25 11.99
C LEU A 303 -27.94 6.73 13.23
N ALA A 304 -28.66 6.49 14.33
CA ALA A 304 -28.07 5.94 15.55
C ALA A 304 -27.42 4.57 15.35
N GLN A 305 -28.00 3.72 14.49
CA GLN A 305 -27.41 2.42 14.15
C GLN A 305 -26.10 2.56 13.37
N LEU A 306 -26.04 3.49 12.42
CA LEU A 306 -24.82 3.78 11.64
C LEU A 306 -23.72 4.37 12.51
N GLU A 307 -24.06 5.29 13.41
CA GLU A 307 -23.10 5.86 14.36
C GLU A 307 -22.54 4.79 15.30
N ALA A 308 -23.37 3.88 15.80
CA ALA A 308 -22.93 2.76 16.62
C ALA A 308 -21.98 1.82 15.87
N LEU A 309 -22.26 1.55 14.59
CA LEU A 309 -21.39 0.72 13.74
C LEU A 309 -20.02 1.39 13.49
N CYS A 310 -20.01 2.68 13.23
CA CYS A 310 -18.77 3.46 13.07
C CYS A 310 -17.92 3.41 14.34
N LYS A 311 -18.55 3.62 15.50
CA LYS A 311 -17.87 3.59 16.80
C LYS A 311 -17.31 2.20 17.13
N ALA A 312 -18.04 1.13 16.83
CA ALA A 312 -17.56 -0.24 17.00
C ALA A 312 -16.32 -0.51 16.13
N ARG A 313 -16.28 0.00 14.88
CA ARG A 313 -15.16 -0.15 13.97
C ARG A 313 -13.92 0.62 14.43
N GLU A 314 -14.11 1.83 14.96
CA GLU A 314 -13.02 2.61 15.57
C GLU A 314 -12.40 1.87 16.76
N GLN A 315 -13.23 1.24 17.59
CA GLN A 315 -12.75 0.44 18.71
C GLN A 315 -11.97 -0.80 18.27
N GLU A 316 -12.44 -1.53 17.25
CA GLU A 316 -11.71 -2.67 16.68
C GLU A 316 -10.33 -2.25 16.14
N ASN A 317 -10.24 -1.11 15.48
CA ASN A 317 -8.98 -0.58 14.98
C ASN A 317 -8.02 -0.23 16.14
N ALA A 318 -8.50 0.43 17.18
CA ALA A 318 -7.71 0.76 18.37
C ALA A 318 -7.20 -0.50 19.08
N ASP A 319 -8.03 -1.55 19.19
CA ASP A 319 -7.64 -2.83 19.76
C ASP A 319 -6.59 -3.57 18.92
N MET A 320 -6.68 -3.50 17.59
CA MET A 320 -5.64 -4.03 16.70
C MET A 320 -4.31 -3.31 16.86
N GLU A 321 -4.32 -1.98 16.93
CA GLU A 321 -3.11 -1.17 17.16
C GLU A 321 -2.47 -1.51 18.50
N SER A 322 -3.29 -1.69 19.54
CA SER A 322 -2.82 -2.09 20.88
C SER A 322 -2.19 -3.48 20.89
N ARG A 323 -2.77 -4.45 20.15
CA ARG A 323 -2.19 -5.80 20.01
C ARG A 323 -0.87 -5.77 19.24
N GLN A 324 -0.78 -4.97 18.19
CA GLN A 324 0.47 -4.79 17.44
C GLN A 324 1.57 -4.17 18.32
N ALA A 325 1.22 -3.18 19.14
CA ALA A 325 2.17 -2.57 20.07
C ALA A 325 2.69 -3.55 21.12
N ARG A 326 1.80 -4.39 21.72
CA ARG A 326 2.18 -5.45 22.67
C ARG A 326 3.09 -6.49 22.02
N MET A 327 2.73 -7.00 20.85
CA MET A 327 3.59 -7.93 20.10
C MET A 327 4.96 -7.33 19.79
N GLY A 328 5.01 -6.02 19.49
CA GLY A 328 6.29 -5.31 19.29
C GLY A 328 7.15 -5.29 20.56
N GLN A 329 6.54 -5.07 21.73
CA GLN A 329 7.23 -5.10 23.03
C GLN A 329 7.73 -6.50 23.39
N GLU A 330 6.90 -7.52 23.23
CA GLU A 330 7.29 -8.93 23.45
C GLU A 330 8.46 -9.35 22.57
N LEU A 331 8.43 -9.00 21.27
CA LEU A 331 9.54 -9.24 20.35
C LEU A 331 10.83 -8.54 20.77
N GLU A 332 10.76 -7.35 21.33
CA GLU A 332 11.95 -6.63 21.84
C GLU A 332 12.50 -7.34 23.08
N THR A 333 11.66 -7.79 23.99
CA THR A 333 12.06 -8.59 25.16
C THR A 333 12.73 -9.91 24.73
N TYR A 334 12.16 -10.62 23.75
CA TYR A 334 12.81 -11.83 23.19
C TYR A 334 14.14 -11.51 22.51
N ARG A 335 14.30 -10.37 21.87
CA ARG A 335 15.55 -9.96 21.24
C ARG A 335 16.63 -9.62 22.26
N GLU A 336 16.27 -8.97 23.35
CA GLU A 336 17.20 -8.71 24.46
C GLU A 336 17.65 -10.02 25.09
N PHE A 337 16.74 -10.94 25.32
CA PHE A 337 17.03 -12.28 25.82
C PHE A 337 17.98 -13.07 24.91
N VAL A 338 17.77 -13.04 23.58
CA VAL A 338 18.66 -13.69 22.60
C VAL A 338 20.02 -12.98 22.46
N ARG A 339 20.17 -11.74 22.92
CA ARG A 339 21.46 -11.02 22.94
C ARG A 339 22.42 -11.51 24.03
N GLU A 340 21.92 -12.18 25.05
CA GLU A 340 22.78 -12.78 26.08
C GLU A 340 23.73 -13.82 25.45
N PRO A 341 25.03 -13.73 25.71
CA PRO A 341 26.04 -14.55 25.03
C PRO A 341 25.79 -16.07 25.18
N GLU A 342 25.37 -16.51 26.35
CA GLU A 342 25.08 -17.92 26.62
C GLU A 342 23.87 -18.44 25.84
N ILE A 343 22.81 -17.64 25.80
CA ILE A 343 21.58 -18.00 25.08
C ILE A 343 21.83 -18.01 23.59
N ARG A 344 22.57 -17.04 23.08
CA ARG A 344 22.97 -16.98 21.67
C ARG A 344 23.79 -18.20 21.26
N GLN A 345 24.71 -18.65 22.11
CA GLN A 345 25.53 -19.84 21.85
C GLN A 345 24.67 -21.12 21.84
N ARG A 346 23.76 -21.28 22.80
CA ARG A 346 22.81 -22.41 22.86
C ARG A 346 21.86 -22.42 21.67
N LEU A 347 21.32 -21.26 21.30
CA LEU A 347 20.42 -21.14 20.15
C LEU A 347 21.15 -21.44 18.84
N THR A 348 22.41 -21.01 18.69
CA THR A 348 23.23 -21.30 17.52
C THR A 348 23.52 -22.80 17.42
N ALA A 349 23.86 -23.46 18.53
CA ALA A 349 24.09 -24.89 18.58
C ALA A 349 22.81 -25.68 18.22
N PHE A 350 21.67 -25.30 18.81
CA PHE A 350 20.37 -25.91 18.51
C PHE A 350 19.97 -25.77 17.02
N LEU A 351 20.15 -24.58 16.43
CA LEU A 351 19.85 -24.36 15.01
C LEU A 351 20.79 -25.13 14.09
N GLN A 352 22.07 -25.30 14.46
CA GLN A 352 23.01 -26.13 13.72
C GLN A 352 22.62 -27.61 13.78
N GLU A 353 22.18 -28.10 14.94
CA GLU A 353 21.70 -29.47 15.14
C GLU A 353 20.42 -29.75 14.33
N GLN A 354 19.45 -28.81 14.33
CA GLN A 354 18.26 -28.92 13.50
C GLN A 354 18.58 -28.91 12.00
N GLN A 355 19.50 -28.04 11.55
CA GLN A 355 19.94 -28.02 10.15
C GLN A 355 20.66 -29.29 9.75
N ALA A 356 21.49 -29.87 10.63
CA ALA A 356 22.16 -31.13 10.38
C ALA A 356 21.15 -32.29 10.29
N ALA A 357 20.15 -32.35 11.20
CA ALA A 357 19.09 -33.35 11.17
C ALA A 357 18.22 -33.21 9.90
N GLU A 358 17.93 -32.00 9.44
CA GLU A 358 17.18 -31.79 8.21
C GLU A 358 17.98 -32.20 6.97
N GLN A 359 19.28 -31.85 6.92
CA GLN A 359 20.17 -32.33 5.85
C GLN A 359 20.30 -33.83 5.81
N GLN A 360 20.33 -34.50 6.97
CA GLN A 360 20.38 -35.95 7.07
C GLN A 360 19.11 -36.60 6.54
N ARG A 361 17.93 -36.08 6.91
CA ARG A 361 16.63 -36.52 6.35
C ARG A 361 16.56 -36.35 4.83
N GLN A 362 16.99 -35.19 4.32
CA GLN A 362 17.04 -34.97 2.88
C GLN A 362 18.02 -35.89 2.16
N ALA A 363 19.16 -36.21 2.79
CA ALA A 363 20.12 -37.20 2.25
C ALA A 363 19.54 -38.62 2.23
N GLU A 364 18.85 -39.04 3.29
CA GLU A 364 18.15 -40.32 3.36
C GLU A 364 17.02 -40.44 2.33
N GLU A 365 16.24 -39.34 2.12
CA GLU A 365 15.21 -39.31 1.07
C GLU A 365 15.81 -39.44 -0.33
N ARG A 366 16.91 -38.73 -0.61
CA ARG A 366 17.63 -38.84 -1.89
C ARG A 366 18.18 -40.25 -2.12
N GLN A 367 18.70 -40.91 -1.07
CA GLN A 367 19.22 -42.25 -1.14
C GLN A 367 18.11 -43.27 -1.40
N ARG A 368 16.94 -43.12 -0.74
CA ARG A 368 15.74 -43.93 -1.00
C ARG A 368 15.20 -43.74 -2.42
N ALA A 369 15.17 -42.51 -2.91
CA ALA A 369 14.75 -42.21 -4.28
C ALA A 369 15.72 -42.79 -5.32
N ALA A 370 17.03 -42.75 -5.08
CA ALA A 370 18.04 -43.36 -5.96
C ALA A 370 17.95 -44.87 -6.00
N LEU A 371 17.72 -45.55 -4.85
CA LEU A 371 17.48 -46.98 -4.77
C LEU A 371 16.21 -47.39 -5.53
N ALA A 372 15.11 -46.64 -5.34
CA ALA A 372 13.85 -46.92 -6.05
C ALA A 372 13.99 -46.75 -7.58
N GLU A 373 14.82 -45.82 -8.03
CA GLU A 373 15.13 -45.65 -9.46
C GLU A 373 16.00 -46.74 -10.01
N GLN A 374 17.00 -47.26 -9.25
CA GLN A 374 17.79 -48.42 -9.61
C GLN A 374 16.94 -49.68 -9.71
N ASP A 375 16.01 -49.91 -8.79
CA ASP A 375 15.09 -51.05 -8.83
C ASP A 375 14.17 -50.98 -10.06
N ARG A 376 13.65 -49.79 -10.39
CA ARG A 376 12.88 -49.56 -11.63
C ARG A 376 13.68 -49.88 -12.88
N GLN A 377 14.93 -49.46 -12.97
CA GLN A 377 15.79 -49.69 -14.11
C GLN A 377 16.18 -51.18 -14.23
N SER A 378 16.36 -51.89 -13.11
CA SER A 378 16.63 -53.33 -13.13
C SER A 378 15.41 -54.13 -13.59
N ILE A 379 14.19 -53.77 -13.19
CA ILE A 379 12.94 -54.39 -13.68
C ILE A 379 12.73 -54.15 -15.18
N LEU A 380 13.07 -52.95 -15.68
CA LEU A 380 13.00 -52.63 -17.12
C LEU A 380 14.01 -53.35 -17.97
N ARG A 381 15.16 -53.80 -17.40
CA ARG A 381 16.18 -54.59 -18.10
C ARG A 381 15.88 -56.10 -18.11
N MET A 382 14.94 -56.56 -17.27
CA MET A 382 14.49 -57.97 -17.21
C MET A 382 13.24 -58.25 -18.07
N ARG A 383 12.66 -57.20 -18.72
CA ARG A 383 11.61 -57.31 -19.73
C ARG A 383 12.19 -57.09 -21.13
#